data_79ba9eed304b1bf37025b91e753fec1e
#
_entry.id   79ba9eed304b1bf37025b91e753fec1e
#
_cell.length_a   1.000
_cell.length_b   1.000
_cell.length_c   1.000
_cell.angle_alpha   90.00
_cell.angle_beta   90.00
_cell.angle_gamma   90.00
#
_symmetry.space_group_name_H-M   'P 1'
#
loop_
_entity.id
_entity.type
_entity.pdbx_description
1 polymer ?
#
loop_
_entity_poly.entity_id
_entity_poly.type
_entity_poly.pdbx_seq_one_letter_code
_entity_poly.pdbx_strand_id
1 'polypeptide(L)'
;MKFYQIIYSEQARKDLIDLAIAIRLVYKSPLTSKKYIDGIRTKIRSLNRRAESYLIQSHPFFRQYGFNVRAIRYKKMTIVYLVENHIVYIKAVIPSAMVRGL
;
A
#
# COMPACT_ATOMS: atom_id res chain seq x y z
N MET A 1 11.61 4.46 -20.68
CA MET A 1 10.90 4.65 -19.40
C MET A 1 9.74 3.69 -19.33
N LYS A 2 9.64 2.93 -18.23
CA LYS A 2 8.55 1.96 -18.07
C LYS A 2 7.35 2.61 -17.39
N PHE A 3 6.18 2.28 -17.88
CA PHE A 3 4.92 2.61 -17.22
C PHE A 3 4.26 1.33 -16.75
N TYR A 4 3.69 1.39 -15.57
CA TYR A 4 3.04 0.25 -14.95
C TYR A 4 1.55 0.54 -14.77
N GLN A 5 0.74 -0.45 -15.09
CA GLN A 5 -0.68 -0.41 -14.75
C GLN A 5 -0.81 -0.81 -13.27
N ILE A 6 -1.64 -0.10 -12.53
CA ILE A 6 -1.82 -0.37 -11.11
C ILE A 6 -3.19 -1.02 -10.90
N ILE A 7 -3.17 -2.18 -10.26
CA ILE A 7 -4.39 -2.94 -9.94
C ILE A 7 -4.44 -3.15 -8.43
N TYR A 8 -5.58 -2.84 -7.83
CA TYR A 8 -5.83 -3.07 -6.41
C TYR A 8 -6.45 -4.43 -6.21
N SER A 9 -5.90 -5.23 -5.28
CA SER A 9 -6.55 -6.47 -4.85
C SER A 9 -7.81 -6.15 -4.05
N GLU A 10 -8.68 -7.14 -3.88
CA GLU A 10 -9.84 -6.99 -3.00
C GLU A 10 -9.41 -6.68 -1.57
N GLN A 11 -8.35 -7.33 -1.11
CA GLN A 11 -7.83 -7.07 0.24
C GLN A 11 -7.35 -5.63 0.39
N ALA A 12 -6.63 -5.10 -0.60
CA ALA A 12 -6.16 -3.73 -0.56
C ALA A 12 -7.32 -2.73 -0.55
N ARG A 13 -8.37 -3.00 -1.33
CA ARG A 13 -9.58 -2.16 -1.34
C ARG A 13 -10.26 -2.16 0.01
N LYS A 14 -10.40 -3.34 0.60
CA LYS A 14 -10.98 -3.49 1.93
C LYS A 14 -10.14 -2.76 2.97
N ASP A 15 -8.82 -2.92 2.90
CA ASP A 15 -7.91 -2.23 3.82
C ASP A 15 -8.10 -0.72 3.78
N LEU A 16 -8.26 -0.15 2.59
CA LEU A 16 -8.47 1.30 2.43
C LEU A 16 -9.82 1.73 3.00
N ILE A 17 -10.88 0.95 2.78
CA ILE A 17 -12.20 1.24 3.33
C ILE A 17 -12.15 1.19 4.85
N ASP A 18 -11.57 0.13 5.42
CA ASP A 18 -11.46 -0.03 6.86
C ASP A 18 -10.64 1.09 7.48
N LEU A 19 -9.55 1.49 6.83
CA LEU A 19 -8.72 2.60 7.28
C LEU A 19 -9.50 3.93 7.26
N ALA A 20 -10.24 4.18 6.20
CA ALA A 20 -11.05 5.40 6.09
C ALA A 20 -12.07 5.50 7.22
N ILE A 21 -12.73 4.38 7.52
CA ILE A 21 -13.70 4.31 8.62
C ILE A 21 -13.01 4.56 9.96
N ALA A 22 -11.87 3.91 10.21
CA ALA A 22 -11.13 4.06 11.45
C ALA A 22 -10.70 5.51 11.69
N ILE A 23 -10.19 6.18 10.65
CA ILE A 23 -9.77 7.58 10.75
C ILE A 23 -10.98 8.48 11.05
N ARG A 24 -12.09 8.25 10.37
CA ARG A 24 -13.31 9.03 10.62
C ARG A 24 -13.79 8.91 12.05
N LEU A 25 -13.74 7.70 12.61
CA LEU A 25 -14.19 7.46 13.98
C LEU A 25 -13.25 8.11 15.00
N VAL A 26 -11.94 8.05 14.78
CA VAL A 26 -10.94 8.60 15.69
C VAL A 26 -10.97 10.15 15.68
N TYR A 27 -10.92 10.74 14.50
CA TYR A 27 -10.82 12.20 14.36
C TYR A 27 -12.17 12.86 14.19
N LYS A 28 -13.24 12.09 14.02
CA LYS A 28 -14.60 12.57 13.80
C LYS A 28 -14.67 13.60 12.65
N SER A 29 -13.84 13.39 11.64
CA SER A 29 -13.72 14.30 10.50
C SER A 29 -13.66 13.53 9.19
N PRO A 30 -14.72 13.57 8.38
CA PRO A 30 -14.69 12.98 7.04
C PRO A 30 -13.59 13.58 6.16
N LEU A 31 -13.30 14.87 6.34
CA LEU A 31 -12.25 15.53 5.53
C LEU A 31 -10.87 15.00 5.86
N THR A 32 -10.57 14.76 7.15
CA THR A 32 -9.28 14.17 7.56
C THR A 32 -9.11 12.79 6.97
N SER A 33 -10.15 11.96 7.02
CA SER A 33 -10.16 10.65 6.43
C SER A 33 -9.90 10.71 4.92
N LYS A 34 -10.63 11.57 4.22
CA LYS A 34 -10.48 11.74 2.78
C LYS A 34 -9.05 12.15 2.40
N LYS A 35 -8.49 13.12 3.09
CA LYS A 35 -7.12 13.59 2.83
C LYS A 35 -6.09 12.48 3.02
N TYR A 36 -6.25 11.67 4.06
CA TYR A 36 -5.32 10.58 4.33
C TYR A 36 -5.37 9.53 3.22
N ILE A 37 -6.58 9.11 2.84
CA ILE A 37 -6.77 8.12 1.79
C ILE A 37 -6.28 8.65 0.44
N ASP A 38 -6.56 9.90 0.12
CA ASP A 38 -6.06 10.53 -1.10
C ASP A 38 -4.53 10.55 -1.14
N GLY A 39 -3.89 10.79 0.02
CA GLY A 39 -2.43 10.74 0.12
C GLY A 39 -1.86 9.35 -0.16
N ILE A 40 -2.51 8.31 0.39
CA ILE A 40 -2.12 6.93 0.10
C ILE A 40 -2.27 6.63 -1.38
N ARG A 41 -3.39 7.01 -1.98
CA ARG A 41 -3.64 6.77 -3.41
C ARG A 41 -2.61 7.49 -4.29
N THR A 42 -2.23 8.70 -3.91
CA THR A 42 -1.19 9.45 -4.63
C THR A 42 0.15 8.75 -4.54
N LYS A 43 0.49 8.23 -3.35
CA LYS A 43 1.73 7.46 -3.16
C LYS A 43 1.72 6.21 -4.02
N ILE A 44 0.60 5.49 -4.04
CA ILE A 44 0.44 4.29 -4.88
C ILE A 44 0.56 4.64 -6.36
N ARG A 45 -0.07 5.74 -6.78
CA ARG A 45 -0.02 6.18 -8.17
C ARG A 45 1.40 6.46 -8.65
N SER A 46 2.28 6.91 -7.75
CA SER A 46 3.67 7.17 -8.10
C SER A 46 4.41 5.91 -8.56
N LEU A 47 3.88 4.73 -8.22
CA LEU A 47 4.45 3.45 -8.66
C LEU A 47 4.29 3.22 -10.15
N ASN A 48 3.47 4.01 -10.85
CA ASN A 48 3.32 3.87 -12.30
C ASN A 48 4.64 4.07 -13.04
N ARG A 49 5.63 4.72 -12.41
CA ARG A 49 6.97 4.96 -12.97
C ARG A 49 8.10 4.45 -12.09
N ARG A 50 7.82 4.11 -10.83
CA ARG A 50 8.85 3.82 -9.82
C ARG A 50 8.69 2.45 -9.18
N ALA A 51 7.88 1.58 -9.77
CA ALA A 51 7.53 0.31 -9.14
C ALA A 51 8.75 -0.54 -8.76
N GLU A 52 9.78 -0.54 -9.59
CA GLU A 52 10.97 -1.35 -9.35
C GLU A 52 12.11 -0.58 -8.65
N SER A 53 11.87 0.67 -8.25
CA SER A 53 12.85 1.47 -7.52
C SER A 53 12.97 1.07 -6.05
N TYR A 54 11.98 0.38 -5.52
CA TYR A 54 11.95 -0.04 -4.12
C TYR A 54 12.38 -1.49 -3.99
N LEU A 55 13.03 -1.82 -2.87
CA LEU A 55 13.61 -3.13 -2.67
C LEU A 55 12.56 -4.22 -2.48
N ILE A 56 12.86 -5.40 -3.01
CA ILE A 56 12.12 -6.61 -2.70
C ILE A 56 12.33 -6.93 -1.23
N GLN A 57 11.26 -7.24 -0.52
CA GLN A 57 11.28 -7.48 0.91
C GLN A 57 11.62 -8.94 1.18
N SER A 58 12.68 -9.16 1.95
CA SER A 58 13.13 -10.51 2.32
C SER A 58 12.62 -10.97 3.69
N HIS A 59 12.07 -10.04 4.50
CA HIS A 59 11.59 -10.38 5.83
C HIS A 59 10.42 -11.38 5.75
N PRO A 60 10.44 -12.44 6.60
CA PRO A 60 9.40 -13.49 6.54
C PRO A 60 7.96 -12.99 6.64
N PHE A 61 7.74 -11.87 7.32
CA PHE A 61 6.41 -11.27 7.44
C PHE A 61 5.73 -11.11 6.07
N PHE A 62 6.52 -10.71 5.06
CA PHE A 62 5.96 -10.39 3.74
C PHE A 62 5.61 -11.61 2.91
N ARG A 63 6.04 -12.81 3.30
CA ARG A 63 5.76 -14.03 2.55
C ARG A 63 4.28 -14.33 2.44
N GLN A 64 3.48 -13.87 3.40
CA GLN A 64 2.03 -14.05 3.35
C GLN A 64 1.39 -13.35 2.15
N TYR A 65 2.07 -12.38 1.55
CA TYR A 65 1.57 -11.64 0.40
C TYR A 65 2.13 -12.16 -0.92
N GLY A 66 3.03 -13.13 -0.88
CA GLY A 66 3.67 -13.73 -2.05
C GLY A 66 5.17 -13.52 -2.06
N PHE A 67 5.83 -14.13 -3.04
CA PHE A 67 7.27 -13.98 -3.22
C PHE A 67 7.59 -12.67 -3.95
N ASN A 68 8.74 -12.10 -3.64
CA ASN A 68 9.28 -10.92 -4.32
C ASN A 68 8.39 -9.68 -4.21
N VAL A 69 7.58 -9.59 -3.16
CA VAL A 69 6.80 -8.38 -2.92
C VAL A 69 7.73 -7.23 -2.50
N ARG A 70 7.29 -6.03 -2.80
CA ARG A 70 7.96 -4.79 -2.41
C ARG A 70 7.04 -4.02 -1.47
N ALA A 71 7.58 -3.03 -0.80
CA ALA A 71 6.79 -2.23 0.13
C ALA A 71 7.22 -0.78 0.07
N ILE A 72 6.24 0.12 0.17
CA ILE A 72 6.48 1.55 0.34
C ILE A 72 5.70 2.02 1.55
N ARG A 73 6.12 3.13 2.12
CA ARG A 73 5.49 3.67 3.32
C ARG A 73 4.79 4.98 3.01
N TYR A 74 3.65 5.17 3.63
CA TYR A 74 2.98 6.44 3.70
C TYR A 74 2.62 6.70 5.15
N LYS A 75 3.31 7.65 5.79
CA LYS A 75 3.14 7.95 7.21
C LYS A 75 3.26 6.66 8.03
N LYS A 76 2.22 6.25 8.75
CA LYS A 76 2.25 5.05 9.59
C LYS A 76 1.74 3.79 8.88
N MET A 77 1.52 3.87 7.58
CA MET A 77 1.02 2.75 6.80
C MET A 77 2.10 2.19 5.89
N THR A 78 2.03 0.90 5.66
CA THR A 78 2.88 0.17 4.71
C THR A 78 2.01 -0.36 3.59
N ILE A 79 2.40 -0.08 2.35
CA ILE A 79 1.71 -0.53 1.16
C ILE A 79 2.54 -1.66 0.57
N VAL A 80 1.96 -2.86 0.52
CA VAL A 80 2.63 -4.05 0.00
C VAL A 80 2.18 -4.27 -1.43
N TYR A 81 3.11 -4.44 -2.35
CA TYR A 81 2.77 -4.63 -3.75
C TYR A 81 3.71 -5.62 -4.44
N LEU A 82 3.25 -6.16 -5.55
CA LEU A 82 3.99 -7.08 -6.39
C LEU A 82 4.06 -6.51 -7.81
N VAL A 83 5.24 -6.57 -8.41
CA VAL A 83 5.41 -6.18 -9.81
C VAL A 83 5.51 -7.45 -10.65
N GLU A 84 4.66 -7.53 -11.65
CA GLU A 84 4.65 -8.66 -12.57
C GLU A 84 4.38 -8.12 -13.97
N ASN A 85 5.34 -8.30 -14.87
CA ASN A 85 5.33 -7.70 -16.21
C ASN A 85 5.24 -6.16 -16.09
N HIS A 86 4.21 -5.56 -16.64
CA HIS A 86 3.98 -4.11 -16.54
C HIS A 86 2.83 -3.77 -15.59
N ILE A 87 2.56 -4.67 -14.64
CA ILE A 87 1.45 -4.50 -13.70
C ILE A 87 1.99 -4.45 -12.28
N VAL A 88 1.48 -3.47 -11.52
CA VAL A 88 1.69 -3.37 -10.08
C VAL A 88 0.42 -3.83 -9.40
N TYR A 89 0.50 -4.94 -8.66
CA TYR A 89 -0.62 -5.45 -7.88
C TYR A 89 -0.48 -4.95 -6.45
N ILE A 90 -1.40 -4.12 -6.00
CA ILE A 90 -1.42 -3.67 -4.60
C ILE A 90 -2.05 -4.80 -3.79
N LYS A 91 -1.23 -5.43 -2.95
CA LYS A 91 -1.65 -6.61 -2.17
C LYS A 91 -2.34 -6.24 -0.87
N ALA A 92 -1.84 -5.21 -0.18
CA ALA A 92 -2.38 -4.82 1.13
C ALA A 92 -1.93 -3.42 1.49
N VAL A 93 -2.71 -2.78 2.35
CA VAL A 93 -2.36 -1.51 3.00
C VAL A 93 -2.52 -1.73 4.49
N ILE A 94 -1.43 -1.80 5.22
CA ILE A 94 -1.41 -2.23 6.62
C ILE A 94 -0.70 -1.22 7.51
N PRO A 95 -1.05 -1.16 8.80
CA PRO A 95 -0.26 -0.37 9.74
C PRO A 95 1.19 -0.87 9.80
N SER A 96 2.14 0.05 9.71
CA SER A 96 3.56 -0.32 9.74
C SER A 96 3.95 -1.04 11.02
N ALA A 97 3.24 -0.75 12.12
CA ALA A 97 3.47 -1.43 13.40
C ALA A 97 3.20 -2.93 13.34
N MET A 98 2.42 -3.39 12.35
CA MET A 98 2.15 -4.83 12.18
C MET A 98 3.33 -5.57 11.55
N VAL A 99 4.24 -4.85 10.91
CA VAL A 99 5.41 -5.46 10.27
C VAL A 99 6.47 -5.69 11.33
N ARG A 100 6.61 -6.91 11.76
CA ARG A 100 7.53 -7.26 12.84
C ARG A 100 8.96 -7.33 12.34
N GLY A 101 9.88 -6.78 13.12
CA GLY A 101 11.30 -6.81 12.81
C GLY A 101 11.76 -5.67 11.90
N LEU A 102 10.90 -4.72 11.64
CA LEU A 102 11.28 -3.52 10.91
C LEU A 102 11.55 -2.36 11.83
#